data_13af48aa840475141a7f97ff0dcfd87a
#
_entry.id   13af48aa840475141a7f97ff0dcfd87a
#
_cell.length_a   1.000
_cell.length_b   1.000
_cell.length_c   1.000
_cell.angle_alpha   90.00
_cell.angle_beta   90.00
_cell.angle_gamma   90.00
#
_symmetry.space_group_name_H-M   'P 1'
#
loop_
_entity.id
_entity.type
_entity.pdbx_description
1 polymer ?
#
loop_
_entity_poly.entity_id
_entity_poly.type
_entity_poly.pdbx_seq_one_letter_code
_entity_poly.pdbx_strand_id
1 'polypeptide(L)'
;MITSIHTLVYSDDAPATRAFLRDVLGWPYVEDAQGGGAGWLIFKSGLSEMGVHPTHSVYDGKTYDSPRHHLISLMCDDISHTVAELKGKGAEFHGEVQAQGWGLMIMMAVPGADDIMLYEPRHPLAYKL
;
A
#
# COMPACT_ATOMS: atom_id res chain seq x y z
N MET A 1 11.26 -4.66 23.47
CA MET A 1 11.66 -4.91 22.06
C MET A 1 10.49 -4.63 21.15
N ILE A 2 10.70 -3.85 20.09
CA ILE A 2 9.68 -3.64 19.05
C ILE A 2 9.72 -4.86 18.13
N THR A 3 8.57 -5.50 17.89
CA THR A 3 8.49 -6.76 17.14
C THR A 3 8.02 -6.57 15.69
N SER A 4 7.20 -5.57 15.42
CA SER A 4 6.67 -5.33 14.08
C SER A 4 5.95 -3.99 14.00
N ILE A 5 5.44 -3.67 12.82
CA ILE A 5 4.64 -2.48 12.56
C ILE A 5 3.19 -2.92 12.34
N HIS A 6 2.26 -2.23 12.99
CA HIS A 6 0.82 -2.37 12.75
C HIS A 6 0.34 -1.10 12.07
N THR A 7 -0.23 -1.21 10.88
CA THR A 7 -0.72 -0.09 10.08
C THR A 7 -2.24 -0.13 10.03
N LEU A 8 -2.89 1.03 10.19
CA LEU A 8 -4.33 1.16 10.06
C LEU A 8 -4.70 1.97 8.82
N VAL A 9 -5.67 1.47 8.07
CA VAL A 9 -6.33 2.21 6.99
C VAL A 9 -7.67 2.70 7.53
N TYR A 10 -7.87 4.01 7.52
CA TYR A 10 -9.15 4.61 7.89
C TYR A 10 -10.05 4.66 6.66
N SER A 11 -11.24 4.10 6.78
CA SER A 11 -12.14 3.89 5.65
C SER A 11 -13.54 4.36 5.98
N ASP A 12 -14.19 4.99 5.01
CA ASP A 12 -15.61 5.35 5.08
C ASP A 12 -16.53 4.14 4.92
N ASP A 13 -16.00 3.05 4.34
CA ASP A 13 -16.71 1.77 4.18
C ASP A 13 -15.76 0.64 4.56
N ALA A 14 -15.59 0.44 5.87
CA ALA A 14 -14.67 -0.56 6.40
C ALA A 14 -14.99 -2.00 5.92
N PRO A 15 -16.26 -2.44 5.82
CA PRO A 15 -16.57 -3.74 5.26
C PRO A 15 -16.07 -3.92 3.82
N ALA A 16 -16.25 -2.91 2.96
CA ALA A 16 -15.79 -2.96 1.56
C ALA A 16 -14.26 -2.99 1.47
N THR A 17 -13.56 -2.21 2.29
CA THR A 17 -12.10 -2.22 2.35
C THR A 17 -11.57 -3.58 2.80
N ARG A 18 -12.16 -4.17 3.85
CA ARG A 18 -11.77 -5.50 4.35
C ARG A 18 -12.00 -6.58 3.29
N ALA A 19 -13.13 -6.54 2.59
CA ALA A 19 -13.42 -7.46 1.50
C ALA A 19 -12.38 -7.34 0.37
N PHE A 20 -11.97 -6.13 0.03
CA PHE A 20 -10.93 -5.88 -0.97
C PHE A 20 -9.59 -6.52 -0.56
N LEU A 21 -9.14 -6.30 0.68
CA LEU A 21 -7.88 -6.86 1.18
C LEU A 21 -7.92 -8.38 1.23
N ARG A 22 -9.06 -8.96 1.61
CA ARG A 22 -9.27 -10.41 1.69
C ARG A 22 -9.40 -11.06 0.32
N ASP A 23 -10.27 -10.52 -0.54
CA ASP A 23 -10.73 -11.22 -1.75
C ASP A 23 -9.95 -10.80 -3.01
N VAL A 24 -9.52 -9.54 -3.12
CA VAL A 24 -8.75 -9.04 -4.26
C VAL A 24 -7.25 -9.21 -4.00
N LEU A 25 -6.72 -8.71 -2.88
CA LEU A 25 -5.31 -8.86 -2.54
C LEU A 25 -4.98 -10.27 -2.01
N GLY A 26 -5.97 -10.98 -1.50
CA GLY A 26 -5.80 -12.36 -1.04
C GLY A 26 -4.99 -12.48 0.24
N TRP A 27 -5.00 -11.47 1.10
CA TRP A 27 -4.20 -11.48 2.32
C TRP A 27 -4.81 -12.37 3.40
N PRO A 28 -4.01 -13.24 4.05
CA PRO A 28 -4.45 -13.96 5.24
C PRO A 28 -4.80 -12.98 6.37
N TYR A 29 -5.70 -13.37 7.23
CA TYR A 29 -6.17 -12.52 8.32
C TYR A 29 -6.56 -13.33 9.55
N VAL A 30 -6.63 -12.63 10.67
CA VAL A 30 -7.27 -13.10 11.90
C VAL A 30 -8.45 -12.18 12.21
N GLU A 31 -9.43 -12.66 12.95
CA GLU A 31 -10.56 -11.86 13.39
C GLU A 31 -10.43 -11.53 14.89
N ASP A 32 -10.53 -10.24 15.22
CA ASP A 32 -10.59 -9.79 16.61
C ASP A 32 -12.05 -9.50 16.99
N ALA A 33 -12.80 -10.56 17.26
CA ALA A 33 -14.21 -10.46 17.61
C ALA A 33 -14.45 -9.84 18.98
N GLN A 34 -13.47 -9.85 19.88
CA GLN A 34 -13.57 -9.33 21.24
C GLN A 34 -13.13 -7.87 21.34
N GLY A 35 -11.94 -7.54 20.84
CA GLY A 35 -11.37 -6.19 20.92
C GLY A 35 -11.99 -5.20 19.95
N GLY A 36 -12.15 -5.60 18.69
CA GLY A 36 -12.67 -4.76 17.62
C GLY A 36 -14.11 -5.04 17.20
N GLY A 37 -14.71 -6.11 17.74
CA GLY A 37 -16.05 -6.55 17.36
C GLY A 37 -16.08 -7.52 16.18
N ALA A 38 -17.26 -8.07 15.90
CA ALA A 38 -17.46 -8.99 14.80
C ALA A 38 -17.11 -8.33 13.46
N GLY A 39 -16.36 -9.06 12.62
CA GLY A 39 -15.92 -8.56 11.32
C GLY A 39 -14.67 -7.70 11.37
N TRP A 40 -14.07 -7.45 12.53
CA TRP A 40 -12.79 -6.75 12.62
C TRP A 40 -11.65 -7.68 12.22
N LEU A 41 -11.18 -7.50 11.00
CA LEU A 41 -10.10 -8.30 10.42
C LEU A 41 -8.76 -7.59 10.55
N ILE A 42 -7.73 -8.34 10.93
CA ILE A 42 -6.34 -7.87 10.97
C ILE A 42 -5.55 -8.73 9.99
N PHE A 43 -4.96 -8.09 8.99
CA PHE A 43 -4.35 -8.76 7.85
C PHE A 43 -2.84 -8.92 8.02
N LYS A 44 -2.33 -10.05 7.54
CA LYS A 44 -0.90 -10.26 7.37
C LYS A 44 -0.47 -9.57 6.07
N SER A 45 0.27 -8.47 6.17
CA SER A 45 0.70 -7.68 5.02
C SER A 45 2.07 -8.08 4.45
N GLY A 46 2.72 -9.10 5.03
CA GLY A 46 4.02 -9.61 4.55
C GLY A 46 5.22 -8.91 5.15
N LEU A 47 6.36 -8.99 4.43
CA LEU A 47 7.59 -8.27 4.78
C LEU A 47 7.39 -6.77 4.57
N SER A 48 8.14 -5.96 5.33
CA SER A 48 8.00 -4.51 5.25
C SER A 48 9.34 -3.78 5.37
N GLU A 49 9.37 -2.56 4.88
CA GLU A 49 10.47 -1.62 5.07
C GLU A 49 9.89 -0.23 5.33
N MET A 50 10.68 0.65 5.92
CA MET A 50 10.27 2.01 6.26
C MET A 50 11.29 3.00 5.73
N GLY A 51 10.85 3.96 4.94
CA GLY A 51 11.66 5.08 4.49
C GLY A 51 11.24 6.38 5.18
N VAL A 52 12.13 7.36 5.17
CA VAL A 52 11.84 8.71 5.66
C VAL A 52 12.01 9.69 4.50
N HIS A 53 10.94 10.39 4.18
CA HIS A 53 10.93 11.41 3.13
C HIS A 53 10.88 12.80 3.77
N PRO A 54 11.69 13.77 3.31
CA PRO A 54 11.60 15.14 3.83
C PRO A 54 10.26 15.78 3.45
N THR A 55 9.79 16.69 4.30
CA THR A 55 8.59 17.49 4.01
C THR A 55 8.86 18.58 2.96
N HIS A 56 10.11 18.95 2.79
CA HIS A 56 10.55 19.90 1.77
C HIS A 56 11.77 19.36 1.04
N SER A 57 11.72 19.31 -0.27
CA SER A 57 12.85 18.88 -1.09
C SER A 57 12.91 19.63 -2.41
N VAL A 58 14.11 19.74 -2.97
CA VAL A 58 14.35 20.28 -4.31
C VAL A 58 15.01 19.17 -5.12
N TYR A 59 14.41 18.84 -6.25
CA TYR A 59 14.92 17.84 -7.15
C TYR A 59 14.75 18.32 -8.61
N ASP A 60 15.83 18.29 -9.37
CA ASP A 60 15.84 18.70 -10.78
C ASP A 60 15.25 20.12 -10.99
N GLY A 61 15.61 21.06 -10.11
CA GLY A 61 15.14 22.45 -10.16
C GLY A 61 13.69 22.65 -9.72
N LYS A 62 12.99 21.60 -9.30
CA LYS A 62 11.61 21.68 -8.81
C LYS A 62 11.57 21.53 -7.30
N THR A 63 10.68 22.31 -6.68
CA THR A 63 10.40 22.25 -5.24
C THR A 63 9.20 21.35 -4.98
N TYR A 64 9.36 20.46 -4.01
CA TYR A 64 8.31 19.54 -3.56
C TYR A 64 8.05 19.77 -2.08
N ASP A 65 6.81 20.08 -1.74
CA ASP A 65 6.36 20.28 -0.37
C ASP A 65 5.25 19.29 -0.04
N SER A 66 5.29 18.75 1.17
CA SER A 66 4.27 17.82 1.67
C SER A 66 4.08 18.04 3.16
N PRO A 67 2.86 17.97 3.68
CA PRO A 67 2.65 18.01 5.13
C PRO A 67 3.24 16.78 5.81
N ARG A 68 3.45 16.85 7.12
CA ARG A 68 3.80 15.65 7.90
C ARG A 68 2.65 14.66 7.84
N HIS A 69 2.91 13.45 7.36
CA HIS A 69 1.94 12.37 7.24
C HIS A 69 2.66 11.03 7.12
N HIS A 70 1.91 9.94 7.12
CA HIS A 70 2.42 8.60 6.85
C HIS A 70 1.75 8.08 5.57
N LEU A 71 2.54 7.47 4.70
CA LEU A 71 2.08 6.95 3.43
C LEU A 71 2.27 5.44 3.39
N ILE A 72 1.26 4.73 2.92
CA ILE A 72 1.33 3.30 2.69
C ILE A 72 1.57 3.06 1.20
N SER A 73 2.54 2.20 0.89
CA SER A 73 2.76 1.72 -0.46
C SER A 73 2.86 0.19 -0.43
N LEU A 74 2.37 -0.46 -1.46
CA LEU A 74 2.53 -1.90 -1.64
C LEU A 74 3.61 -2.15 -2.68
N MET A 75 4.53 -3.06 -2.37
CA MET A 75 5.62 -3.41 -3.25
C MET A 75 5.29 -4.67 -4.04
N CYS A 76 5.73 -4.74 -5.28
CA CYS A 76 5.63 -5.92 -6.13
C CYS A 76 6.95 -6.14 -6.89
N ASP A 77 7.12 -7.32 -7.44
CA ASP A 77 8.31 -7.69 -8.21
C ASP A 77 8.16 -7.45 -9.72
N ASP A 78 6.91 -7.43 -10.23
CA ASP A 78 6.59 -7.19 -11.64
C ASP A 78 5.27 -6.42 -11.71
N ILE A 79 5.36 -5.11 -11.89
CA ILE A 79 4.18 -4.24 -11.80
C ILE A 79 3.19 -4.47 -12.95
N SER A 80 3.68 -4.76 -14.16
CA SER A 80 2.79 -5.01 -15.31
C SER A 80 1.97 -6.27 -15.11
N HIS A 81 2.59 -7.34 -14.63
CA HIS A 81 1.91 -8.59 -14.31
C HIS A 81 0.94 -8.43 -13.14
N THR A 82 1.38 -7.75 -12.06
CA THR A 82 0.57 -7.53 -10.85
C THR A 82 -0.66 -6.68 -11.16
N VAL A 83 -0.52 -5.60 -11.94
CA VAL A 83 -1.65 -4.75 -12.34
C VAL A 83 -2.66 -5.57 -13.16
N ALA A 84 -2.21 -6.36 -14.13
CA ALA A 84 -3.09 -7.20 -14.94
C ALA A 84 -3.83 -8.25 -14.09
N GLU A 85 -3.15 -8.90 -13.17
CA GLU A 85 -3.74 -9.87 -12.25
C GLU A 85 -4.79 -9.23 -11.34
N LEU A 86 -4.48 -8.10 -10.72
CA LEU A 86 -5.41 -7.41 -9.83
C LEU A 86 -6.61 -6.82 -10.57
N LYS A 87 -6.43 -6.31 -11.80
CA LYS A 87 -7.55 -5.89 -12.65
C LYS A 87 -8.50 -7.06 -12.95
N GLY A 88 -7.95 -8.25 -13.18
CA GLY A 88 -8.74 -9.46 -13.37
C GLY A 88 -9.58 -9.85 -12.17
N LYS A 89 -9.20 -9.40 -10.97
CA LYS A 89 -9.92 -9.58 -9.70
C LYS A 89 -10.83 -8.40 -9.34
N GLY A 90 -10.94 -7.40 -10.21
CA GLY A 90 -11.81 -6.25 -10.02
C GLY A 90 -11.15 -4.99 -9.47
N ALA A 91 -9.83 -4.96 -9.29
CA ALA A 91 -9.12 -3.75 -8.86
C ALA A 91 -9.14 -2.68 -9.95
N GLU A 92 -9.24 -1.42 -9.52
CA GLU A 92 -9.18 -0.25 -10.39
C GLU A 92 -7.89 0.54 -10.11
N PHE A 93 -7.31 1.09 -11.16
CA PHE A 93 -6.08 1.87 -11.10
C PHE A 93 -6.30 3.23 -11.75
N HIS A 94 -5.58 4.24 -11.30
CA HIS A 94 -5.63 5.59 -11.84
C HIS A 94 -4.43 5.86 -12.76
N GLY A 95 -4.71 6.14 -14.03
CA GLY A 95 -3.68 6.43 -15.02
C GLY A 95 -2.88 5.20 -15.46
N GLU A 96 -1.70 5.46 -15.94
CA GLU A 96 -0.76 4.45 -16.44
C GLU A 96 0.43 4.31 -15.48
N VAL A 97 1.15 3.19 -15.60
CA VAL A 97 2.40 2.98 -14.86
C VAL A 97 3.40 4.06 -15.24
N GLN A 98 3.96 4.73 -14.21
CA GLN A 98 4.94 5.80 -14.36
C GLN A 98 6.31 5.35 -13.86
N ALA A 99 7.35 5.73 -14.59
CA ALA A 99 8.73 5.49 -14.18
C ALA A 99 9.23 6.66 -13.32
N GLN A 100 9.71 6.33 -12.13
CA GLN A 100 10.40 7.24 -11.22
C GLN A 100 11.83 6.75 -11.01
N GLY A 101 12.71 7.58 -10.48
CA GLY A 101 14.09 7.19 -10.22
C GLY A 101 14.20 6.00 -9.25
N TRP A 102 13.27 5.86 -8.32
CA TRP A 102 13.22 4.81 -7.30
C TRP A 102 12.41 3.57 -7.71
N GLY A 103 11.68 3.61 -8.80
CA GLY A 103 10.92 2.47 -9.28
C GLY A 103 9.80 2.82 -10.26
N LEU A 104 9.00 1.82 -10.60
CA LEU A 104 7.77 1.97 -11.39
C LEU A 104 6.58 2.03 -10.46
N MET A 105 5.61 2.91 -10.69
CA MET A 105 4.48 3.09 -9.79
C MET A 105 3.17 3.33 -10.52
N ILE A 106 2.07 3.01 -9.85
CA ILE A 106 0.70 3.35 -10.24
C ILE A 106 -0.15 3.47 -8.97
N MET A 107 -1.16 4.33 -8.99
CA MET A 107 -2.09 4.45 -7.88
C MET A 107 -3.24 3.47 -8.05
N MET A 108 -3.56 2.75 -6.97
CA MET A 108 -4.62 1.74 -6.92
C MET A 108 -5.77 2.25 -6.07
N ALA A 109 -6.98 2.19 -6.61
CA ALA A 109 -8.18 2.52 -5.84
C ALA A 109 -8.44 1.45 -4.77
N VAL A 110 -8.79 1.90 -3.57
CA VAL A 110 -9.19 1.04 -2.45
C VAL A 110 -10.61 1.41 -2.06
N PRO A 111 -11.59 0.48 -2.19
CA PRO A 111 -12.98 0.80 -1.86
C PRO A 111 -13.13 1.33 -0.43
N GLY A 112 -13.74 2.52 -0.29
CA GLY A 112 -13.99 3.18 0.98
C GLY A 112 -12.82 3.91 1.62
N ALA A 113 -11.62 3.87 1.03
CA ALA A 113 -10.40 4.47 1.57
C ALA A 113 -9.65 5.26 0.50
N ASP A 114 -8.57 5.94 0.91
CA ASP A 114 -7.67 6.60 -0.02
C ASP A 114 -6.94 5.59 -0.90
N ASP A 115 -6.52 6.03 -2.08
CA ASP A 115 -5.70 5.24 -2.97
C ASP A 115 -4.40 4.80 -2.30
N ILE A 116 -3.94 3.62 -2.66
CA ILE A 116 -2.63 3.10 -2.23
C ILE A 116 -1.73 2.97 -3.45
N MET A 117 -0.51 3.44 -3.33
CA MET A 117 0.49 3.28 -4.39
C MET A 117 0.96 1.84 -4.45
N LEU A 118 0.94 1.26 -5.67
CA LEU A 118 1.62 0.01 -5.97
C LEU A 118 2.92 0.36 -6.70
N TYR A 119 4.05 -0.23 -6.29
CA TYR A 119 5.29 0.04 -6.99
C TYR A 119 6.23 -1.17 -7.06
N GLU A 120 6.99 -1.21 -8.13
CA GLU A 120 8.10 -2.12 -8.34
C GLU A 120 9.39 -1.36 -8.03
N PRO A 121 10.08 -1.69 -6.93
CA PRO A 121 11.26 -0.93 -6.51
C PRO A 121 12.45 -1.15 -7.42
N ARG A 122 13.22 -0.08 -7.63
CA ARG A 122 14.53 -0.10 -8.28
C ARG A 122 15.65 0.31 -7.32
N HIS A 123 15.34 0.36 -6.03
CA HIS A 123 16.30 0.56 -4.96
C HIS A 123 16.64 -0.79 -4.29
N PRO A 124 17.75 -0.89 -3.52
CA PRO A 124 18.02 -2.06 -2.69
C PRO A 124 16.87 -2.31 -1.69
N LEU A 125 16.59 -3.58 -1.43
CA LEU A 125 15.47 -3.98 -0.57
C LEU A 125 15.95 -4.18 0.87
N ALA A 126 15.54 -3.28 1.76
CA ALA A 126 15.93 -3.33 3.17
C ALA A 126 15.38 -4.57 3.88
N TYR A 127 14.20 -5.07 3.50
CA TYR A 127 13.62 -6.26 4.13
C TYR A 127 14.38 -7.56 3.79
N LYS A 128 15.38 -7.50 2.93
CA LYS A 128 16.28 -8.64 2.62
C LYS A 128 17.56 -8.67 3.45
N LEU A 129 17.74 -7.67 4.31
CA LEU A 129 18.90 -7.61 5.23
C LEU A 129 18.81 -8.69 6.31
#